data_bd80101782bf22c80675c6beb28b85e8
#
_entry.id   bd80101782bf22c80675c6beb28b85e8
#
_cell.length_a   1.000
_cell.length_b   1.000
_cell.length_c   1.000
_cell.angle_alpha   90.00
_cell.angle_beta   90.00
_cell.angle_gamma   90.00
#
_symmetry.space_group_name_H-M   'P 1'
#
loop_
_entity.id
_entity.type
_entity.pdbx_description
1 polymer ?
#
loop_
_entity_poly.entity_id
_entity_poly.type
_entity_poly.pdbx_seq_one_letter_code
_entity_poly.pdbx_strand_id
1 'polypeptide(L)'
;LAIICSDALSALFVFCIAGLGRYLRPRFHSMALWKQMLAYSLPMVPAQISFWVINASDLFFVQAMCGGYKDQTGEYWTGLLGVGYFLPTILSVLGTIFYEAWQLSAVTELEGRQRFFSRVFGLYQSLLFCCCAGIILLCRPLMFIFKANFFDAWQFVPLLAIGTLFSCLNQFLNSVY
;
A
#
# COMPACT_ATOMS: atom_id res chain seq x y z
N LEU A 1 -3.31 19.26 -10.42
CA LEU A 1 -3.77 20.41 -9.63
C LEU A 1 -4.97 20.04 -8.77
N ALA A 2 -6.06 19.45 -9.32
CA ALA A 2 -7.27 19.12 -8.56
C ALA A 2 -6.99 18.19 -7.35
N ILE A 3 -6.15 17.16 -7.52
CA ILE A 3 -5.78 16.22 -6.44
C ILE A 3 -5.03 16.95 -5.33
N ILE A 4 -4.04 17.77 -5.68
CA ILE A 4 -3.24 18.53 -4.70
C ILE A 4 -4.13 19.51 -3.92
N CYS A 5 -5.07 20.18 -4.60
CA CYS A 5 -6.02 21.06 -3.93
C CYS A 5 -6.99 20.30 -3.00
N SER A 6 -7.42 19.10 -3.41
CA SER A 6 -8.29 18.24 -2.59
C SER A 6 -7.58 17.79 -1.33
N ASP A 7 -6.32 17.35 -1.44
CA ASP A 7 -5.52 16.90 -0.30
C ASP A 7 -5.21 18.06 0.66
N ALA A 8 -4.89 19.24 0.12
CA ALA A 8 -4.65 20.43 0.93
C ALA A 8 -5.92 20.88 1.68
N LEU A 9 -7.08 20.85 1.01
CA LEU A 9 -8.38 21.17 1.64
C LEU A 9 -8.75 20.15 2.72
N SER A 10 -8.55 18.87 2.46
CA SER A 10 -8.77 17.80 3.44
C SER A 10 -7.89 17.96 4.66
N ALA A 11 -6.61 18.22 4.47
CA ALA A 11 -5.66 18.47 5.56
C ALA A 11 -6.05 19.71 6.39
N LEU A 12 -6.44 20.81 5.73
CA LEU A 12 -6.92 22.02 6.39
C LEU A 12 -8.20 21.78 7.20
N PHE A 13 -9.13 21.00 6.63
CA PHE A 13 -10.39 20.65 7.29
C PHE A 13 -10.15 19.84 8.57
N VAL A 14 -9.31 18.82 8.51
CA VAL A 14 -8.91 18.01 9.67
C VAL A 14 -8.20 18.88 10.70
N PHE A 15 -7.30 19.75 10.28
CA PHE A 15 -6.57 20.68 11.14
C PHE A 15 -7.52 21.60 11.92
N CYS A 16 -8.55 22.14 11.24
CA CYS A 16 -9.53 23.00 11.87
C CYS A 16 -10.45 22.25 12.84
N ILE A 17 -10.96 21.06 12.45
CA ILE A 17 -11.86 20.27 13.31
C ILE A 17 -11.15 19.73 14.55
N ALA A 18 -9.93 19.23 14.38
CA ALA A 18 -9.14 18.71 15.50
C ALA A 18 -8.62 19.81 16.44
N GLY A 19 -8.82 21.11 16.09
CA GLY A 19 -8.37 22.23 16.90
C GLY A 19 -6.86 22.26 17.09
N LEU A 20 -6.11 21.67 16.17
CA LEU A 20 -4.64 21.53 16.24
C LEU A 20 -3.93 22.88 16.39
N GLY A 21 -4.55 23.98 15.92
CA GLY A 21 -4.05 25.35 16.14
C GLY A 21 -3.85 25.72 17.61
N ARG A 22 -4.60 25.07 18.53
CA ARG A 22 -4.47 25.28 19.98
C ARG A 22 -3.20 24.64 20.55
N TYR A 23 -2.66 23.61 19.89
CA TYR A 23 -1.44 22.89 20.28
C TYR A 23 -0.19 23.48 19.62
N LEU A 24 -0.33 24.26 18.56
CA LEU A 24 0.75 25.01 17.91
C LEU A 24 1.17 26.21 18.79
N ARG A 25 1.88 25.93 19.87
CA ARG A 25 2.55 27.01 20.62
C ARG A 25 3.87 27.33 19.92
N PRO A 26 4.12 28.59 19.51
CA PRO A 26 5.35 28.98 18.79
C PRO A 26 6.63 28.90 19.64
N ARG A 27 6.58 28.27 20.80
CA ARG A 27 7.68 28.20 21.78
C ARG A 27 8.67 27.05 21.54
N PHE A 28 8.47 26.24 20.52
CA PHE A 28 9.34 25.10 20.20
C PHE A 28 10.46 25.46 19.21
N HIS A 29 11.26 26.45 19.51
CA HIS A 29 12.49 26.74 18.76
C HIS A 29 13.72 26.15 19.46
N SER A 30 13.72 24.85 19.75
CA SER A 30 14.96 24.20 20.16
C SER A 30 15.65 23.65 18.91
N MET A 31 16.70 24.33 18.48
CA MET A 31 17.58 23.89 17.36
C MET A 31 18.10 22.45 17.59
N ALA A 32 18.27 22.05 18.86
CA ALA A 32 18.67 20.70 19.22
C ALA A 32 17.63 19.64 18.81
N LEU A 33 16.34 19.93 19.03
CA LEU A 33 15.26 19.03 18.65
C LEU A 33 15.16 18.88 17.12
N TRP A 34 15.30 19.99 16.39
CA TRP A 34 15.32 19.98 14.92
C TRP A 34 16.47 19.14 14.37
N LYS A 35 17.67 19.26 14.93
CA LYS A 35 18.82 18.45 14.54
C LYS A 35 18.59 16.96 14.79
N GLN A 36 18.00 16.60 15.93
CA GLN A 36 17.69 15.20 16.25
C GLN A 36 16.63 14.64 15.30
N MET A 37 15.56 15.38 15.00
CA MET A 37 14.53 14.96 14.05
C MET A 37 15.10 14.79 12.64
N LEU A 38 15.93 15.74 12.17
CA LEU A 38 16.60 15.65 10.88
C LEU A 38 17.58 14.47 10.81
N ALA A 39 18.36 14.25 11.85
CA ALA A 39 19.31 13.13 11.91
C ALA A 39 18.58 11.76 11.87
N TYR A 40 17.37 11.69 12.41
CA TYR A 40 16.55 10.48 12.35
C TYR A 40 15.85 10.32 11.01
N SER A 41 15.31 11.38 10.43
CA SER A 41 14.53 11.30 9.19
C SER A 41 15.41 11.25 7.93
N LEU A 42 16.60 11.85 7.94
CA LEU A 42 17.50 11.91 6.78
C LEU A 42 17.85 10.51 6.22
N PRO A 43 18.23 9.51 7.04
CA PRO A 43 18.50 8.16 6.52
C PRO A 43 17.26 7.43 5.99
N MET A 44 16.05 7.87 6.35
CA MET A 44 14.80 7.29 5.83
C MET A 44 14.44 7.81 4.42
N VAL A 45 14.93 8.99 4.03
CA VAL A 45 14.64 9.60 2.73
C VAL A 45 15.08 8.71 1.55
N PRO A 46 16.30 8.14 1.51
CA PRO A 46 16.70 7.24 0.44
C PRO A 46 15.81 5.99 0.32
N ALA A 47 15.35 5.44 1.46
CA ALA A 47 14.45 4.30 1.46
C ALA A 47 13.09 4.64 0.83
N GLN A 48 12.53 5.80 1.14
CA GLN A 48 11.27 6.27 0.55
C GLN A 48 11.40 6.57 -0.94
N ILE A 49 12.52 7.18 -1.36
CA ILE A 49 12.79 7.40 -2.79
C ILE A 49 12.90 6.07 -3.52
N SER A 50 13.62 5.10 -2.96
CA SER A 50 13.75 3.76 -3.55
C SER A 50 12.39 3.07 -3.68
N PHE A 51 11.55 3.16 -2.66
CA PHE A 51 10.19 2.61 -2.71
C PHE A 51 9.34 3.28 -3.80
N TRP A 52 9.43 4.60 -3.94
CA TRP A 52 8.74 5.32 -5.01
C TRP A 52 9.25 4.92 -6.40
N VAL A 53 10.57 4.80 -6.57
CA VAL A 53 11.19 4.36 -7.84
C VAL A 53 10.73 2.95 -8.21
N ILE A 54 10.66 2.01 -7.28
CA ILE A 54 10.18 0.65 -7.53
C ILE A 54 8.74 0.70 -8.05
N ASN A 55 7.84 1.40 -7.37
CA ASN A 55 6.43 1.49 -7.77
C ASN A 55 6.22 2.21 -9.11
N ALA A 56 7.04 3.22 -9.43
CA ALA A 56 6.98 3.92 -10.70
C ALA A 56 7.60 3.10 -11.85
N SER A 57 8.61 2.29 -11.55
CA SER A 57 9.33 1.47 -12.54
C SER A 57 8.42 0.49 -13.24
N ASP A 58 7.49 -0.14 -12.54
CA ASP A 58 6.59 -1.14 -13.12
C ASP A 58 5.78 -0.57 -14.28
N LEU A 59 5.21 0.62 -14.08
CA LEU A 59 4.45 1.31 -15.12
C LEU A 59 5.34 1.77 -16.26
N PHE A 60 6.53 2.29 -15.96
CA PHE A 60 7.48 2.76 -16.95
C PHE A 60 8.01 1.61 -17.83
N PHE A 61 8.35 0.48 -17.22
CA PHE A 61 8.82 -0.70 -17.96
C PHE A 61 7.72 -1.28 -18.84
N VAL A 62 6.50 -1.37 -18.38
CA VAL A 62 5.38 -1.85 -19.20
C VAL A 62 5.14 -0.91 -20.37
N GLN A 63 5.17 0.41 -20.16
CA GLN A 63 5.00 1.38 -21.21
C GLN A 63 6.11 1.31 -22.27
N ALA A 64 7.37 1.15 -21.83
CA ALA A 64 8.53 1.12 -22.72
C ALA A 64 8.68 -0.20 -23.47
N MET A 65 8.43 -1.34 -22.81
CA MET A 65 8.68 -2.66 -23.38
C MET A 65 7.49 -3.24 -24.15
N CYS A 66 6.26 -2.88 -23.77
CA CYS A 66 5.06 -3.38 -24.44
C CYS A 66 4.58 -2.48 -25.60
N GLY A 67 5.26 -1.36 -25.85
CA GLY A 67 4.99 -0.53 -27.02
C GLY A 67 5.18 -1.29 -28.32
N GLY A 68 4.11 -1.40 -29.13
CA GLY A 68 4.10 -2.18 -30.38
C GLY A 68 3.75 -3.66 -30.25
N TYR A 69 3.57 -4.18 -29.04
CA TYR A 69 3.09 -5.56 -28.86
C TYR A 69 1.60 -5.65 -29.22
N LYS A 70 1.24 -6.58 -30.12
CA LYS A 70 -0.11 -6.74 -30.68
C LYS A 70 -0.69 -5.46 -31.30
N ASP A 71 0.14 -4.64 -31.94
CA ASP A 71 -0.24 -3.36 -32.55
C ASP A 71 -0.90 -2.35 -31.58
N GLN A 72 -0.65 -2.51 -30.26
CA GLN A 72 -1.15 -1.63 -29.21
C GLN A 72 -0.06 -0.70 -28.69
N THR A 73 -0.47 0.48 -28.23
CA THR A 73 0.45 1.46 -27.63
C THR A 73 0.85 1.03 -26.22
N GLY A 74 2.03 1.49 -25.76
CA GLY A 74 2.46 1.26 -24.38
C GLY A 74 1.48 1.80 -23.35
N GLU A 75 0.76 2.89 -23.67
CA GLU A 75 -0.30 3.47 -22.82
C GLU A 75 -1.48 2.52 -22.61
N TYR A 76 -1.85 1.75 -23.65
CA TYR A 76 -2.89 0.72 -23.52
C TYR A 76 -2.51 -0.33 -22.48
N TRP A 77 -1.29 -0.85 -22.54
CA TRP A 77 -0.81 -1.87 -21.60
C TRP A 77 -0.66 -1.33 -20.19
N THR A 78 -0.22 -0.07 -20.05
CA THR A 78 -0.15 0.61 -18.75
C THR A 78 -1.54 0.79 -18.15
N GLY A 79 -2.53 1.17 -18.96
CA GLY A 79 -3.93 1.26 -18.55
C GLY A 79 -4.49 -0.10 -18.11
N LEU A 80 -4.18 -1.16 -18.85
CA LEU A 80 -4.60 -2.52 -18.56
C LEU A 80 -3.99 -3.03 -17.24
N LEU A 81 -2.71 -2.76 -17.02
CA LEU A 81 -2.02 -3.05 -15.76
C LEU A 81 -2.67 -2.31 -14.59
N GLY A 82 -3.00 -1.01 -14.77
CA GLY A 82 -3.69 -0.20 -13.76
C GLY A 82 -5.04 -0.81 -13.34
N VAL A 83 -5.82 -1.32 -14.29
CA VAL A 83 -7.06 -2.05 -13.99
C VAL A 83 -6.76 -3.38 -13.29
N GLY A 84 -5.68 -4.07 -13.68
CA GLY A 84 -5.22 -5.30 -13.05
C GLY A 84 -4.88 -5.14 -11.57
N TYR A 85 -4.40 -3.97 -11.15
CA TYR A 85 -4.13 -3.64 -9.74
C TYR A 85 -5.38 -3.52 -8.87
N PHE A 86 -6.56 -3.30 -9.46
CA PHE A 86 -7.80 -3.10 -8.70
C PHE A 86 -8.13 -4.25 -7.76
N LEU A 87 -8.06 -5.50 -8.23
CA LEU A 87 -8.37 -6.68 -7.42
C LEU A 87 -7.31 -6.92 -6.32
N PRO A 88 -6.01 -6.90 -6.60
CA PRO A 88 -4.97 -6.98 -5.56
C PRO A 88 -5.05 -5.87 -4.51
N THR A 89 -5.54 -4.68 -4.86
CA THR A 89 -5.73 -3.59 -3.89
C THR A 89 -6.69 -3.98 -2.77
N ILE A 90 -7.70 -4.80 -3.04
CA ILE A 90 -8.61 -5.32 -2.00
C ILE A 90 -7.82 -6.12 -0.94
N LEU A 91 -6.88 -6.95 -1.39
CA LEU A 91 -6.01 -7.71 -0.49
C LEU A 91 -5.09 -6.79 0.32
N SER A 92 -4.54 -5.75 -0.31
CA SER A 92 -3.73 -4.74 0.35
C SER A 92 -4.51 -3.98 1.44
N VAL A 93 -5.74 -3.58 1.16
CA VAL A 93 -6.62 -2.90 2.14
C VAL A 93 -6.90 -3.79 3.34
N LEU A 94 -7.24 -5.07 3.12
CA LEU A 94 -7.44 -6.03 4.20
C LEU A 94 -6.16 -6.20 5.04
N GLY A 95 -5.00 -6.29 4.38
CA GLY A 95 -3.70 -6.36 5.05
C GLY A 95 -3.42 -5.13 5.91
N THR A 96 -3.69 -3.93 5.40
CA THR A 96 -3.47 -2.66 6.10
C THR A 96 -4.40 -2.52 7.32
N ILE A 97 -5.70 -2.81 7.17
CA ILE A 97 -6.66 -2.76 8.29
C ILE A 97 -6.22 -3.71 9.41
N PHE A 98 -5.82 -4.93 9.05
CA PHE A 98 -5.33 -5.88 10.02
C PHE A 98 -4.04 -5.40 10.70
N TYR A 99 -3.11 -4.84 9.94
CA TYR A 99 -1.84 -4.30 10.43
C TYR A 99 -2.05 -3.16 11.44
N GLU A 100 -2.93 -2.22 11.13
CA GLU A 100 -3.25 -1.10 12.04
C GLU A 100 -3.89 -1.59 13.35
N ALA A 101 -4.85 -2.52 13.26
CA ALA A 101 -5.46 -3.14 14.45
C ALA A 101 -4.42 -3.92 15.26
N TRP A 102 -3.50 -4.61 14.58
CA TRP A 102 -2.43 -5.37 15.21
C TRP A 102 -1.45 -4.50 15.98
N GLN A 103 -1.04 -3.37 15.43
CA GLN A 103 -0.10 -2.45 16.11
C GLN A 103 -0.62 -2.01 17.48
N LEU A 104 -1.92 -1.75 17.60
CA LEU A 104 -2.55 -1.38 18.86
C LEU A 104 -2.49 -2.54 19.89
N SER A 105 -2.74 -3.77 19.44
CA SER A 105 -2.71 -4.96 20.30
C SER A 105 -1.30 -5.35 20.72
N ALA A 106 -0.32 -5.19 19.84
CA ALA A 106 1.07 -5.54 20.08
C ALA A 106 1.73 -4.71 21.20
N VAL A 107 1.24 -3.48 21.43
CA VAL A 107 1.77 -2.58 22.48
C VAL A 107 1.19 -2.94 23.87
N THR A 108 -0.01 -3.51 23.92
CA THR A 108 -0.73 -3.77 25.19
C THR A 108 -0.40 -5.13 25.81
N GLU A 109 0.03 -6.12 25.04
CA GLU A 109 0.31 -7.48 25.51
C GLU A 109 1.79 -7.64 25.90
N LEU A 110 2.07 -7.77 27.20
CA LEU A 110 3.41 -7.94 27.78
C LEU A 110 3.75 -9.39 28.13
N GLU A 111 2.76 -10.23 28.48
CA GLU A 111 2.96 -11.62 28.89
C GLU A 111 2.51 -12.62 27.81
N GLY A 112 3.35 -13.62 27.51
CA GLY A 112 3.03 -14.66 26.52
C GLY A 112 3.18 -14.25 25.04
N ARG A 113 3.86 -13.15 24.79
CA ARG A 113 4.03 -12.46 23.51
C ARG A 113 4.33 -13.42 22.33
N GLN A 114 5.26 -14.35 22.52
CA GLN A 114 5.73 -15.22 21.44
C GLN A 114 4.66 -16.21 20.93
N ARG A 115 3.88 -16.80 21.83
CA ARG A 115 2.79 -17.74 21.46
C ARG A 115 1.61 -17.00 20.84
N PHE A 116 1.31 -15.81 21.32
CA PHE A 116 0.26 -14.94 20.80
C PHE A 116 0.60 -14.51 19.37
N PHE A 117 1.81 -14.01 19.14
CA PHE A 117 2.29 -13.62 17.82
C PHE A 117 2.25 -14.76 16.79
N SER A 118 2.71 -15.95 17.17
CA SER A 118 2.70 -17.11 16.27
C SER A 118 1.29 -17.52 15.87
N ARG A 119 0.35 -17.49 16.82
CA ARG A 119 -1.07 -17.84 16.53
C ARG A 119 -1.73 -16.81 15.62
N VAL A 120 -1.54 -15.53 15.93
CA VAL A 120 -2.12 -14.44 15.13
C VAL A 120 -1.52 -14.41 13.73
N PHE A 121 -0.21 -14.58 13.60
CA PHE A 121 0.45 -14.68 12.30
C PHE A 121 -0.09 -15.85 11.47
N GLY A 122 -0.28 -17.02 12.08
CA GLY A 122 -0.84 -18.19 11.39
C GLY A 122 -2.26 -17.94 10.87
N LEU A 123 -3.11 -17.30 11.66
CA LEU A 123 -4.47 -16.92 11.24
C LEU A 123 -4.45 -15.86 10.11
N TYR A 124 -3.62 -14.84 10.26
CA TYR A 124 -3.45 -13.79 9.27
C TYR A 124 -2.97 -14.33 7.93
N GLN A 125 -1.92 -15.16 7.98
CA GLN A 125 -1.39 -15.84 6.81
C GLN A 125 -2.46 -16.70 6.11
N SER A 126 -3.19 -17.52 6.86
CA SER A 126 -4.25 -18.38 6.30
C SER A 126 -5.35 -17.56 5.64
N LEU A 127 -5.76 -16.45 6.26
CA LEU A 127 -6.76 -15.55 5.71
C LEU A 127 -6.27 -14.90 4.41
N LEU A 128 -5.04 -14.39 4.39
CA LEU A 128 -4.46 -13.78 3.18
C LEU A 128 -4.34 -14.77 2.02
N PHE A 129 -3.89 -16.01 2.30
CA PHE A 129 -3.81 -17.04 1.26
C PHE A 129 -5.18 -17.42 0.73
N CYS A 130 -6.18 -17.54 1.60
CA CYS A 130 -7.56 -17.83 1.20
C CYS A 130 -8.13 -16.70 0.33
N CYS A 131 -7.96 -15.44 0.74
CA CYS A 131 -8.40 -14.28 -0.05
C CYS A 131 -7.67 -14.18 -1.39
N CYS A 132 -6.35 -14.40 -1.40
CA CYS A 132 -5.56 -14.39 -2.63
C CYS A 132 -6.03 -15.49 -3.60
N ALA A 133 -6.21 -16.71 -3.11
CA ALA A 133 -6.74 -17.81 -3.91
C ALA A 133 -8.16 -17.50 -4.45
N GLY A 134 -9.02 -16.91 -3.63
CA GLY A 134 -10.34 -16.43 -4.04
C GLY A 134 -10.29 -15.39 -5.14
N ILE A 135 -9.41 -14.39 -5.01
CA ILE A 135 -9.20 -13.36 -6.04
C ILE A 135 -8.72 -13.99 -7.35
N ILE A 136 -7.75 -14.90 -7.30
CA ILE A 136 -7.22 -15.58 -8.50
C ILE A 136 -8.31 -16.42 -9.18
N LEU A 137 -9.11 -17.16 -8.41
CA LEU A 137 -10.19 -17.98 -8.93
C LEU A 137 -11.30 -17.14 -9.57
N LEU A 138 -11.63 -16.01 -8.95
CA LEU A 138 -12.73 -15.13 -9.36
C LEU A 138 -12.27 -13.99 -10.28
N CYS A 139 -10.99 -13.89 -10.62
CA CYS A 139 -10.48 -12.76 -11.42
C CYS A 139 -11.18 -12.64 -12.78
N ARG A 140 -11.44 -13.75 -13.47
CA ARG A 140 -12.16 -13.75 -14.76
C ARG A 140 -13.58 -13.23 -14.65
N PRO A 141 -14.47 -13.81 -13.80
CA PRO A 141 -15.83 -13.29 -13.67
C PRO A 141 -15.89 -11.88 -13.11
N LEU A 142 -14.97 -11.48 -12.22
CA LEU A 142 -14.94 -10.14 -11.69
C LEU A 142 -14.53 -9.09 -12.75
N MET A 143 -13.64 -9.45 -13.67
CA MET A 143 -13.26 -8.56 -14.78
C MET A 143 -14.40 -8.35 -15.81
N PHE A 144 -15.42 -9.18 -15.81
CA PHE A 144 -16.62 -8.95 -16.62
C PHE A 144 -17.41 -7.69 -16.21
N ILE A 145 -17.22 -7.23 -14.96
CA ILE A 145 -17.84 -5.99 -14.45
C ILE A 145 -17.22 -4.76 -15.13
N PHE A 146 -15.97 -4.87 -15.56
CA PHE A 146 -15.30 -3.82 -16.32
C PHE A 146 -15.67 -3.90 -17.81
N LYS A 147 -15.56 -2.76 -18.51
CA LYS A 147 -15.83 -2.73 -19.97
C LYS A 147 -15.00 -3.78 -20.70
N ALA A 148 -15.56 -4.30 -21.79
CA ALA A 148 -14.93 -5.35 -22.62
C ALA A 148 -13.48 -5.04 -23.04
N ASN A 149 -13.14 -3.75 -23.20
CA ASN A 149 -11.79 -3.30 -23.58
C ASN A 149 -10.72 -3.59 -22.49
N PHE A 150 -11.12 -3.81 -21.24
CA PHE A 150 -10.20 -4.06 -20.12
C PHE A 150 -10.24 -5.53 -19.66
N PHE A 151 -10.97 -6.38 -20.40
CA PHE A 151 -11.11 -7.78 -20.01
C PHE A 151 -9.75 -8.49 -19.91
N ASP A 152 -8.81 -8.20 -20.79
CA ASP A 152 -7.49 -8.83 -20.83
C ASP A 152 -6.62 -8.51 -19.60
N ALA A 153 -7.03 -7.57 -18.74
CA ALA A 153 -6.37 -7.28 -17.48
C ALA A 153 -6.34 -8.48 -16.51
N TRP A 154 -7.26 -9.46 -16.67
CA TRP A 154 -7.27 -10.67 -15.83
C TRP A 154 -5.93 -11.43 -15.85
N GLN A 155 -5.14 -11.31 -16.93
CA GLN A 155 -3.85 -11.98 -17.08
C GLN A 155 -2.79 -11.46 -16.08
N PHE A 156 -2.88 -10.19 -15.70
CA PHE A 156 -1.96 -9.57 -14.75
C PHE A 156 -2.36 -9.84 -13.29
N VAL A 157 -3.64 -10.03 -13.00
CA VAL A 157 -4.20 -10.16 -11.65
C VAL A 157 -3.52 -11.24 -10.82
N PRO A 158 -3.30 -12.49 -11.30
CA PRO A 158 -2.71 -13.53 -10.47
C PRO A 158 -1.31 -13.19 -9.98
N LEU A 159 -0.48 -12.64 -10.86
CA LEU A 159 0.90 -12.26 -10.52
C LEU A 159 0.92 -11.10 -9.54
N LEU A 160 0.10 -10.08 -9.77
CA LEU A 160 -0.04 -8.93 -8.89
C LEU A 160 -0.61 -9.32 -7.52
N ALA A 161 -1.58 -10.24 -7.47
CA ALA A 161 -2.15 -10.72 -6.22
C ALA A 161 -1.12 -11.48 -5.37
N ILE A 162 -0.28 -12.31 -6.00
CA ILE A 162 0.81 -13.00 -5.30
C ILE A 162 1.84 -11.98 -4.78
N GLY A 163 2.23 -10.99 -5.58
CA GLY A 163 3.13 -9.92 -5.15
C GLY A 163 2.58 -9.14 -3.96
N THR A 164 1.30 -8.77 -4.01
CA THR A 164 0.62 -8.08 -2.91
C THR A 164 0.53 -8.94 -1.65
N LEU A 165 0.28 -10.23 -1.78
CA LEU A 165 0.26 -11.17 -0.65
C LEU A 165 1.61 -11.17 0.09
N PHE A 166 2.70 -11.31 -0.63
CA PHE A 166 4.04 -11.26 -0.02
C PHE A 166 4.36 -9.89 0.58
N SER A 167 3.90 -8.81 -0.04
CA SER A 167 4.03 -7.45 0.51
C SER A 167 3.31 -7.32 1.85
N CYS A 168 2.07 -7.82 1.97
CA CYS A 168 1.32 -7.81 3.23
C CYS A 168 1.99 -8.65 4.32
N LEU A 169 2.54 -9.83 3.97
CA LEU A 169 3.29 -10.65 4.92
C LEU A 169 4.56 -9.96 5.39
N ASN A 170 5.30 -9.33 4.48
CA ASN A 170 6.49 -8.55 4.81
C ASN A 170 6.16 -7.37 5.73
N GLN A 171 5.07 -6.65 5.47
CA GLN A 171 4.60 -5.56 6.31
C GLN A 171 4.31 -6.03 7.74
N PHE A 172 3.66 -7.19 7.90
CA PHE A 172 3.42 -7.77 9.22
C PHE A 172 4.73 -8.12 9.94
N LEU A 173 5.67 -8.76 9.26
CA LEU A 173 6.96 -9.13 9.84
C LEU A 173 7.77 -7.90 10.27
N ASN A 174 7.74 -6.83 9.49
CA ASN A 174 8.39 -5.56 9.84
C ASN A 174 7.81 -4.91 11.10
N SER A 175 6.57 -5.24 11.50
CA SER A 175 5.98 -4.74 12.74
C SER A 175 6.50 -5.44 14.00
N VAL A 176 7.15 -6.59 13.82
CA VAL A 176 7.64 -7.41 14.95
C VAL A 176 9.06 -7.00 15.37
N TYR A 177 9.82 -6.41 14.44
CA TYR A 177 11.17 -5.91 14.64
C TYR A 177 11.20 -4.41 14.92
#